data_6f6d7a33c9c20f1686edf470a7c4fb84
#
_entry.id   6f6d7a33c9c20f1686edf470a7c4fb84
#
_cell.length_a   1.000
_cell.length_b   1.000
_cell.length_c   1.000
_cell.angle_alpha   90.00
_cell.angle_beta   90.00
_cell.angle_gamma   90.00
#
_symmetry.space_group_name_H-M   'P 1'
#
loop_
_entity.id
_entity.type
_entity.pdbx_description
1 polymer ?
#
loop_
_entity_poly.entity_id
_entity_poly.type
_entity_poly.pdbx_seq_one_letter_code
_entity_poly.pdbx_strand_id
1 'polypeptide(L)'
;MIGCSDFNTEPVITSLTADNTTVSPGGTVLLTCTAEDDNDDSLTYNWECTSGSLVSNGSSATWTAPGSPGTYSISCAVTDGNDGSTMEIIDITVL
;
A
#
# COMPACT_ATOMS: atom_id res chain seq x y z
N MET A 1 34.44 2.00 -7.22
CA MET A 1 33.64 1.82 -6.87
C MET A 1 33.07 0.98 -6.43
N ILE A 2 33.18 1.29 -6.35
CA ILE A 2 32.65 0.78 -5.91
C ILE A 2 31.77 0.24 -5.50
N GLY A 3 31.91 0.06 -5.23
CA GLY A 3 31.08 -0.66 -4.38
C GLY A 3 29.65 -0.34 -4.33
N CYS A 4 29.27 0.55 -5.14
CA CYS A 4 27.86 0.93 -5.20
C CYS A 4 26.97 -0.25 -5.45
N SER A 5 27.48 -1.22 -6.17
CA SER A 5 26.69 -2.39 -6.51
C SER A 5 26.35 -3.23 -5.28
N ASP A 6 27.04 -2.98 -4.18
CA ASP A 6 26.79 -3.74 -2.98
C ASP A 6 25.66 -3.17 -2.12
N PHE A 7 25.21 -1.99 -2.47
CA PHE A 7 24.13 -1.37 -1.70
C PHE A 7 22.81 -1.87 -2.17
N ASN A 8 21.97 -2.22 -1.20
CA ASN A 8 20.58 -2.45 -1.48
C ASN A 8 19.85 -1.12 -1.46
N THR A 9 19.23 -0.77 -2.56
CA THR A 9 18.43 0.44 -2.64
C THR A 9 17.01 0.13 -2.19
N GLU A 10 16.52 0.89 -1.23
CA GLU A 10 15.17 0.68 -0.74
C GLU A 10 14.16 0.94 -1.86
N PRO A 11 13.06 0.20 -1.88
CA PRO A 11 12.01 0.49 -2.84
C PRO A 11 11.40 1.86 -2.57
N VAL A 12 10.87 2.46 -3.61
CA VAL A 12 10.26 3.79 -3.53
C VAL A 12 8.81 3.65 -3.99
N ILE A 13 7.88 4.07 -3.15
CA ILE A 13 6.48 4.13 -3.54
C ILE A 13 6.29 5.45 -4.28
N THR A 14 5.96 5.37 -5.56
CA THR A 14 5.75 6.57 -6.37
C THR A 14 4.32 7.04 -6.30
N SER A 15 3.38 6.16 -5.99
CA SER A 15 2.00 6.57 -5.75
C SER A 15 1.26 5.51 -4.96
N LEU A 16 0.32 5.97 -4.16
CA LEU A 16 -0.66 5.13 -3.49
C LEU A 16 -1.99 5.81 -3.70
N THR A 17 -2.86 5.20 -4.47
CA THR A 17 -4.11 5.82 -4.89
C THR A 17 -5.30 4.95 -4.53
N ALA A 18 -6.45 5.60 -4.42
CA ALA A 18 -7.73 4.95 -4.22
C ALA A 18 -8.68 5.47 -5.29
N ASP A 19 -9.53 4.60 -5.80
CA ASP A 19 -10.54 5.03 -6.77
C ASP A 19 -11.57 5.95 -6.14
N ASN A 20 -11.73 5.85 -4.83
CA ASN A 20 -12.59 6.73 -4.04
C ASN A 20 -11.98 6.91 -2.66
N THR A 21 -11.98 8.14 -2.16
CA THR A 21 -11.53 8.42 -0.80
C THR A 21 -12.70 8.64 0.15
N THR A 22 -13.92 8.57 -0.36
CA THR A 22 -15.14 8.70 0.43
C THR A 22 -16.12 7.66 -0.06
N VAL A 23 -16.63 6.84 0.86
CA VAL A 23 -17.54 5.75 0.52
C VAL A 23 -18.64 5.64 1.56
N SER A 24 -19.71 4.95 1.20
CA SER A 24 -20.78 4.59 2.14
C SER A 24 -20.37 3.39 2.96
N PRO A 25 -20.97 3.19 4.14
CA PRO A 25 -20.71 1.98 4.93
C PRO A 25 -20.94 0.73 4.07
N GLY A 26 -20.02 -0.21 4.16
CA GLY A 26 -20.07 -1.43 3.35
C GLY A 26 -19.62 -1.27 1.92
N GLY A 27 -19.23 -0.05 1.51
CA GLY A 27 -18.73 0.18 0.17
C GLY A 27 -17.31 -0.35 0.00
N THR A 28 -16.87 -0.44 -1.25
CA THR A 28 -15.54 -0.94 -1.55
C THR A 28 -14.69 0.13 -2.21
N VAL A 29 -13.40 0.05 -1.95
CA VAL A 29 -12.40 0.96 -2.51
C VAL A 29 -11.29 0.13 -3.12
N LEU A 30 -10.96 0.43 -4.37
CA LEU A 30 -9.83 -0.20 -5.01
C LEU A 30 -8.59 0.67 -4.78
N LEU A 31 -7.57 0.05 -4.23
CA LEU A 31 -6.31 0.72 -3.91
C LEU A 31 -5.22 0.19 -4.81
N THR A 32 -4.35 1.07 -5.25
CA THR A 32 -3.23 0.72 -6.08
C THR A 32 -1.97 1.37 -5.54
N CYS A 33 -0.94 0.56 -5.33
CA CYS A 33 0.37 1.03 -4.89
C CYS A 33 1.35 0.83 -6.03
N THR A 34 2.00 1.90 -6.46
CA THR A 34 3.03 1.82 -7.49
C THR A 34 4.37 2.03 -6.82
N ALA A 35 5.26 1.07 -6.99
CA ALA A 35 6.58 1.13 -6.37
C ALA A 35 7.64 0.70 -7.36
N GLU A 36 8.86 1.17 -7.14
CA GLU A 36 10.00 0.85 -7.98
C GLU A 36 11.20 0.51 -7.10
N ASP A 37 12.07 -0.32 -7.63
CA ASP A 37 13.30 -0.70 -6.95
C ASP A 37 14.43 -0.68 -7.97
N ASP A 38 15.47 0.12 -7.69
CA ASP A 38 16.59 0.28 -8.61
C ASP A 38 17.39 -0.98 -8.82
N ASN A 39 17.24 -1.95 -7.93
CA ASN A 39 17.95 -3.23 -8.03
C ASN A 39 17.14 -4.28 -8.76
N ASP A 40 15.96 -3.93 -9.28
CA ASP A 40 15.06 -4.86 -9.93
C ASP A 40 14.68 -6.05 -9.05
N ASP A 41 14.74 -5.89 -7.75
CA ASP A 41 14.33 -6.94 -6.84
C ASP A 41 12.82 -7.15 -6.92
N SER A 42 12.41 -8.37 -6.64
CA SER A 42 10.98 -8.65 -6.53
C SER A 42 10.40 -7.94 -5.32
N LEU A 43 9.32 -7.22 -5.52
CA LEU A 43 8.70 -6.45 -4.44
C LEU A 43 7.56 -7.24 -3.84
N THR A 44 7.45 -7.15 -2.52
CA THR A 44 6.35 -7.74 -1.76
C THR A 44 5.54 -6.61 -1.16
N TYR A 45 4.22 -6.69 -1.32
CA TYR A 45 3.31 -5.66 -0.85
C TYR A 45 2.50 -6.20 0.31
N ASN A 46 2.54 -5.50 1.44
CA ASN A 46 1.76 -5.86 2.63
C ASN A 46 0.77 -4.76 2.91
N TRP A 47 -0.51 -5.10 2.83
CA TRP A 47 -1.59 -4.15 3.05
C TRP A 47 -2.20 -4.35 4.43
N GLU A 48 -2.50 -3.25 5.10
CA GLU A 48 -3.16 -3.27 6.39
C GLU A 48 -4.19 -2.15 6.46
N CYS A 49 -5.18 -2.33 7.30
CA CYS A 49 -6.19 -1.31 7.53
C CYS A 49 -6.55 -1.28 9.02
N THR A 50 -7.03 -0.12 9.46
CA THR A 50 -7.42 0.04 10.87
C THR A 50 -8.75 -0.64 11.16
N SER A 51 -9.60 -0.78 10.16
CA SER A 51 -10.87 -1.48 10.29
C SER A 51 -11.36 -1.88 8.90
N GLY A 52 -12.40 -2.68 8.83
CA GLY A 52 -12.90 -3.18 7.56
C GLY A 52 -12.17 -4.44 7.15
N SER A 53 -12.26 -4.75 5.88
CA SER A 53 -11.63 -5.95 5.31
C SER A 53 -10.78 -5.59 4.11
N LEU A 54 -9.64 -6.24 3.98
CA LEU A 54 -8.75 -6.08 2.84
C LEU A 54 -8.56 -7.40 2.13
N VAL A 55 -8.69 -7.36 0.81
CA VAL A 55 -8.29 -8.48 -0.04
C VAL A 55 -7.20 -7.94 -0.95
N SER A 56 -5.99 -8.41 -0.76
CA SER A 56 -4.85 -7.89 -1.50
C SER A 56 -4.45 -8.83 -2.63
N ASN A 57 -3.90 -8.23 -3.68
CA ASN A 57 -3.41 -8.95 -4.83
C ASN A 57 -2.17 -8.20 -5.34
N GLY A 58 -1.03 -8.43 -4.68
CA GLY A 58 0.20 -7.75 -5.04
C GLY A 58 0.07 -6.24 -4.83
N SER A 59 0.26 -5.48 -5.89
CA SER A 59 0.24 -4.02 -5.83
C SER A 59 -1.16 -3.43 -5.76
N SER A 60 -2.20 -4.27 -5.76
CA SER A 60 -3.59 -3.83 -5.67
C SER A 60 -4.25 -4.43 -4.46
N ALA A 61 -5.22 -3.73 -3.91
CA ALA A 61 -6.04 -4.25 -2.81
C ALA A 61 -7.44 -3.69 -2.92
N THR A 62 -8.41 -4.47 -2.48
CA THR A 62 -9.79 -4.03 -2.36
C THR A 62 -10.13 -3.96 -0.88
N TRP A 63 -10.52 -2.78 -0.43
CA TRP A 63 -10.93 -2.57 0.94
C TRP A 63 -12.44 -2.45 1.00
N THR A 64 -13.04 -3.17 1.94
CA THR A 64 -14.48 -3.08 2.20
C THR A 64 -14.66 -2.31 3.49
N ALA A 65 -15.43 -1.24 3.40
CA ALA A 65 -15.67 -0.36 4.54
C ALA A 65 -16.47 -1.05 5.63
N PRO A 66 -16.16 -0.76 6.90
CA PRO A 66 -17.01 -1.25 7.98
C PRO A 66 -18.34 -0.53 7.99
N GLY A 67 -19.25 -0.98 8.83
CA GLY A 67 -20.58 -0.38 8.94
C GLY A 67 -20.63 0.90 9.75
N SER A 68 -19.51 1.39 10.26
CA SER A 68 -19.47 2.58 11.10
C SER A 68 -18.83 3.75 10.37
N PRO A 69 -19.45 4.94 10.40
CA PRO A 69 -18.83 6.11 9.79
C PRO A 69 -17.51 6.50 10.49
N GLY A 70 -16.65 7.13 9.76
CA GLY A 70 -15.39 7.63 10.31
C GLY A 70 -14.30 7.64 9.27
N THR A 71 -13.10 8.00 9.71
CA THR A 71 -11.91 7.99 8.85
C THR A 71 -11.07 6.78 9.21
N TYR A 72 -10.71 6.02 8.20
CA TYR A 72 -9.93 4.80 8.36
C TYR A 72 -8.67 4.89 7.55
N SER A 73 -7.58 4.37 8.10
CA SER A 73 -6.28 4.41 7.44
C SER A 73 -5.97 3.05 6.85
N ILE A 74 -5.48 3.07 5.62
CA ILE A 74 -5.04 1.86 4.93
C ILE A 74 -3.58 2.10 4.56
N SER A 75 -2.74 1.12 4.86
CA SER A 75 -1.32 1.24 4.58
C SER A 75 -0.86 0.14 3.64
N CYS A 76 0.15 0.48 2.86
CA CYS A 76 0.84 -0.50 2.02
C CYS A 76 2.33 -0.41 2.34
N ALA A 77 2.89 -1.50 2.82
CA ALA A 77 4.32 -1.61 3.05
C ALA A 77 4.92 -2.43 1.92
N VAL A 78 5.98 -1.92 1.33
CA VAL A 78 6.66 -2.57 0.22
C VAL A 78 8.04 -2.96 0.68
N THR A 79 8.39 -4.24 0.48
CA THR A 79 9.72 -4.75 0.84
C THR A 79 10.34 -5.38 -0.40
N ASP A 80 11.67 -5.34 -0.45
CA ASP A 80 12.40 -5.88 -1.59
C ASP A 80 13.06 -7.23 -1.29
N GLY A 81 12.88 -7.74 -0.08
CA GLY A 81 13.48 -9.01 0.29
C GLY A 81 14.94 -8.91 0.71
N ASN A 82 15.51 -7.72 0.67
CA ASN A 82 16.92 -7.48 0.99
C ASN A 82 17.08 -6.38 2.03
N ASP A 83 16.22 -6.36 3.03
CA ASP A 83 16.19 -5.37 4.10
C ASP A 83 15.70 -3.99 3.69
N GLY A 84 15.37 -3.77 2.42
CA GLY A 84 14.78 -2.51 2.00
C GLY A 84 13.28 -2.53 2.20
N SER A 85 12.73 -1.43 2.69
CA SER A 85 11.29 -1.31 2.88
C SER A 85 10.85 0.14 2.85
N THR A 86 9.60 0.34 2.47
CA THR A 86 8.96 1.65 2.52
C THR A 86 7.48 1.45 2.76
N MET A 87 6.79 2.47 3.25
CA MET A 87 5.37 2.38 3.55
C MET A 87 4.70 3.70 3.28
N GLU A 88 3.50 3.64 2.76
CA GLU A 88 2.61 4.79 2.60
C GLU A 88 1.26 4.49 3.21
N ILE A 89 0.59 5.55 3.64
CA ILE A 89 -0.72 5.45 4.28
C ILE A 89 -1.69 6.36 3.54
N ILE A 90 -2.91 5.88 3.33
CA ILE A 90 -3.97 6.67 2.74
C ILE A 90 -5.20 6.59 3.64
N ASP A 91 -5.90 7.71 3.80
CA ASP A 91 -7.10 7.77 4.63
C ASP A 91 -8.33 7.73 3.76
N ILE A 92 -9.31 6.93 4.16
CA ILE A 92 -10.60 6.82 3.48
C ILE A 92 -11.68 7.21 4.47
N THR A 93 -12.61 8.03 4.04
CA THR A 93 -13.73 8.48 4.86
C THR A 93 -14.97 7.64 4.56
N VAL A 94 -15.59 7.10 5.60
CA VAL A 94 -16.87 6.39 5.52
C VAL A 94 -17.96 7.32 6.01
N LEU A 95 -18.97 7.51 5.20
CA LEU A 95 -20.07 8.45 5.47
C LEU A 95 -21.07 7.94 6.51
#